data_c63d5688148104b2f2dd591d34e60bbe
#
_entry.id   c63d5688148104b2f2dd591d34e60bbe
#
_cell.length_a   1.000
_cell.length_b   1.000
_cell.length_c   1.000
_cell.angle_alpha   90.00
_cell.angle_beta   90.00
_cell.angle_gamma   90.00
#
_symmetry.space_group_name_H-M   'P 1'
#
loop_
_entity.id
_entity.type
_entity.pdbx_description
1 polymer ?
#
loop_
_entity_poly.entity_id
_entity_poly.type
_entity_poly.pdbx_seq_one_letter_code
_entity_poly.pdbx_strand_id
1 'polypeptide(L)'
;MQGSDIVGDNDVRLAAGNSLTVTTAEEHSQESHQRQEKKSGFSGTGGIGVSYGSQSLKVTDTAQDTTHRGSTIGSVNGSVTLSAGNDLSVHGSDLIAAQDMTLAGKNVSITAATESGTQTHTVEQKSSGLTLRSPARRVVLSTAASTP
;
A
#
# COMPACT_ATOMS: atom_id res chain seq x y z
N MET A 1 16.19 -17.50 7.85
CA MET A 1 15.34 -17.82 6.69
C MET A 1 14.34 -16.69 6.55
N GLN A 2 14.21 -16.13 5.33
CA GLN A 2 13.40 -14.94 5.09
C GLN A 2 12.61 -15.10 3.78
N GLY A 3 11.28 -14.94 3.80
CA GLY A 3 10.40 -15.00 2.65
C GLY A 3 10.60 -16.25 1.78
N SER A 4 10.83 -17.40 2.38
CA SER A 4 11.22 -18.62 1.69
C SER A 4 10.37 -19.80 2.12
N ASP A 5 10.13 -20.75 1.22
CA ASP A 5 9.28 -21.89 1.47
C ASP A 5 10.13 -23.19 1.56
N ILE A 6 9.87 -23.99 2.59
CA ILE A 6 10.42 -25.31 2.77
C ILE A 6 9.23 -26.28 2.95
N VAL A 7 8.99 -27.12 1.96
CA VAL A 7 7.92 -28.10 2.01
C VAL A 7 8.49 -29.49 1.75
N GLY A 8 8.23 -30.39 2.67
CA GLY A 8 8.59 -31.79 2.55
C GLY A 8 7.39 -32.70 2.45
N ASP A 9 7.52 -33.83 1.76
CA ASP A 9 6.44 -34.83 1.69
C ASP A 9 6.31 -35.62 3.00
N ASN A 10 7.47 -35.87 3.65
CA ASN A 10 7.54 -36.54 4.95
C ASN A 10 8.00 -35.55 6.04
N ASP A 11 8.73 -36.02 7.02
CA ASP A 11 9.22 -35.20 8.12
C ASP A 11 10.15 -34.10 7.66
N VAL A 12 9.90 -32.88 8.12
CA VAL A 12 10.78 -31.72 7.92
C VAL A 12 11.44 -31.38 9.24
N ARG A 13 12.78 -31.36 9.23
CA ARG A 13 13.57 -31.03 10.42
C ARG A 13 14.59 -29.94 10.11
N LEU A 14 14.47 -28.82 10.83
CA LEU A 14 15.46 -27.77 10.83
C LEU A 14 16.12 -27.67 12.20
N ALA A 15 17.44 -27.71 12.20
CA ALA A 15 18.24 -27.62 13.43
C ALA A 15 19.34 -26.57 13.29
N ALA A 16 19.43 -25.70 14.27
CA ALA A 16 20.50 -24.71 14.37
C ALA A 16 21.25 -24.88 15.70
N GLY A 17 22.58 -24.84 15.65
CA GLY A 17 23.42 -24.98 16.84
C GLY A 17 23.26 -23.81 17.81
N ASN A 18 22.88 -22.64 17.33
CA ASN A 18 22.71 -21.44 18.15
C ASN A 18 21.28 -20.88 18.01
N SER A 19 21.00 -20.08 17.00
CA SER A 19 19.70 -19.44 16.81
C SER A 19 19.07 -19.82 15.47
N LEU A 20 17.79 -20.07 15.43
CA LEU A 20 16.99 -20.28 14.24
C LEU A 20 15.98 -19.17 14.10
N THR A 21 16.10 -18.37 13.04
CA THR A 21 15.16 -17.29 12.77
C THR A 21 14.45 -17.55 11.45
N VAL A 22 13.12 -17.56 11.50
CA VAL A 22 12.22 -17.61 10.35
C VAL A 22 11.43 -16.33 10.34
N THR A 23 11.54 -15.56 9.26
CA THR A 23 10.94 -14.22 9.17
C THR A 23 10.38 -13.93 7.79
N THR A 24 9.58 -12.90 7.70
CA THR A 24 9.02 -12.38 6.45
C THR A 24 10.06 -11.64 5.63
N ALA A 25 9.87 -11.61 4.31
CA ALA A 25 10.45 -10.61 3.43
C ALA A 25 9.48 -9.41 3.33
N GLU A 26 10.01 -8.22 3.43
CA GLU A 26 9.22 -7.00 3.20
C GLU A 26 9.19 -6.66 1.72
N GLU A 27 8.00 -6.45 1.19
CA GLU A 27 7.77 -5.97 -0.16
C GLU A 27 7.17 -4.57 -0.09
N HIS A 28 7.86 -3.61 -0.67
CA HIS A 28 7.39 -2.23 -0.75
C HIS A 28 6.88 -1.94 -2.16
N SER A 29 5.64 -1.53 -2.25
CA SER A 29 5.04 -1.02 -3.49
C SER A 29 4.71 0.46 -3.31
N GLN A 30 5.21 1.27 -4.24
CA GLN A 30 4.89 2.69 -4.29
C GLN A 30 4.38 3.05 -5.68
N GLU A 31 3.17 3.53 -5.74
CA GLU A 31 2.54 3.98 -6.96
C GLU A 31 2.14 5.45 -6.83
N SER A 32 2.50 6.26 -7.83
CA SER A 32 2.17 7.68 -7.87
C SER A 32 1.64 8.06 -9.25
N HIS A 33 0.41 8.52 -9.30
CA HIS A 33 -0.23 9.07 -10.49
C HIS A 33 -0.46 10.56 -10.33
N GLN A 34 0.05 11.35 -11.29
CA GLN A 34 -0.21 12.77 -11.38
C GLN A 34 -0.90 13.11 -12.69
N ARG A 35 -2.04 13.78 -12.60
CA ARG A 35 -2.75 14.34 -13.75
C ARG A 35 -2.94 15.83 -13.55
N GLN A 36 -2.48 16.61 -14.52
CA GLN A 36 -2.68 18.05 -14.54
C GLN A 36 -3.39 18.45 -15.83
N GLU A 37 -4.50 19.14 -15.71
CA GLU A 37 -5.27 19.68 -16.83
C GLU A 37 -5.44 21.19 -16.64
N LYS A 38 -5.10 21.97 -17.67
CA LYS A 38 -5.28 23.41 -17.70
C LYS A 38 -6.10 23.78 -18.93
N LYS A 39 -7.16 24.53 -18.72
CA LYS A 39 -8.00 25.10 -19.79
C LYS A 39 -8.12 26.59 -19.59
N SER A 40 -7.91 27.35 -20.66
CA SER A 40 -8.13 28.78 -20.68
C SER A 40 -8.76 29.19 -22.01
N GLY A 41 -9.64 30.16 -21.99
CA GLY A 41 -10.25 30.65 -23.21
C GLY A 41 -11.54 31.44 -23.01
N PHE A 42 -12.12 31.81 -24.16
CA PHE A 42 -13.45 32.43 -24.24
C PHE A 42 -14.53 31.37 -24.37
N SER A 43 -15.62 31.52 -23.64
CA SER A 43 -16.82 30.72 -23.85
C SER A 43 -18.07 31.61 -23.87
N GLY A 44 -19.04 31.27 -24.75
CA GLY A 44 -20.33 31.90 -24.77
C GLY A 44 -21.22 31.35 -23.66
N THR A 45 -21.85 32.23 -22.88
CA THR A 45 -22.80 31.85 -21.84
C THR A 45 -24.20 31.95 -22.41
N GLY A 46 -24.76 30.91 -22.99
CA GLY A 46 -26.12 30.75 -23.53
C GLY A 46 -27.00 32.00 -23.55
N GLY A 47 -27.05 32.78 -24.63
CA GLY A 47 -27.73 34.06 -24.75
C GLY A 47 -26.73 35.20 -25.04
N ILE A 48 -26.94 36.39 -24.46
CA ILE A 48 -26.08 37.55 -24.66
C ILE A 48 -25.03 37.62 -23.51
N GLY A 49 -23.87 37.03 -23.72
CA GLY A 49 -22.82 37.12 -22.72
C GLY A 49 -21.54 36.40 -23.19
N VAL A 50 -20.40 36.85 -22.71
CA VAL A 50 -19.09 36.25 -22.98
C VAL A 50 -18.36 36.05 -21.68
N SER A 51 -17.77 34.90 -21.48
CA SER A 51 -16.88 34.62 -20.35
C SER A 51 -15.47 34.30 -20.81
N TYR A 52 -14.52 34.86 -20.12
CA TYR A 52 -13.10 34.55 -20.27
C TYR A 52 -12.58 34.03 -18.92
N GLY A 53 -11.93 32.86 -18.95
CA GLY A 53 -11.46 32.29 -17.71
C GLY A 53 -10.38 31.23 -17.91
N SER A 54 -9.73 30.89 -16.83
CA SER A 54 -8.77 29.80 -16.74
C SER A 54 -9.21 28.80 -15.68
N GLN A 55 -9.07 27.52 -16.01
CA GLN A 55 -9.29 26.42 -15.09
C GLN A 55 -8.03 25.57 -14.99
N SER A 56 -7.66 25.21 -13.79
CA SER A 56 -6.57 24.29 -13.52
C SER A 56 -7.05 23.18 -12.60
N LEU A 57 -6.89 21.97 -13.04
CA LEU A 57 -7.16 20.76 -12.25
C LEU A 57 -5.86 20.00 -12.08
N LYS A 58 -5.50 19.73 -10.83
CA LYS A 58 -4.38 18.86 -10.49
C LYS A 58 -4.90 17.73 -9.61
N VAL A 59 -4.68 16.51 -10.07
CA VAL A 59 -5.00 15.31 -9.31
C VAL A 59 -3.70 14.60 -9.00
N THR A 60 -3.49 14.27 -7.75
CA THR A 60 -2.34 13.50 -7.29
C THR A 60 -2.83 12.33 -6.47
N ASP A 61 -2.55 11.13 -6.96
CA ASP A 61 -2.81 9.88 -6.28
C ASP A 61 -1.48 9.26 -5.86
N THR A 62 -1.36 8.94 -4.60
CA THR A 62 -0.20 8.24 -4.07
C THR A 62 -0.66 7.07 -3.23
N ALA A 63 -0.25 5.87 -3.60
CA ALA A 63 -0.46 4.66 -2.83
C ALA A 63 0.89 4.10 -2.38
N GLN A 64 0.99 3.78 -1.12
CA GLN A 64 2.14 3.11 -0.52
C GLN A 64 1.64 1.90 0.25
N ASP A 65 2.08 0.73 -0.17
CA ASP A 65 1.76 -0.52 0.48
C ASP A 65 3.04 -1.22 0.91
N THR A 66 3.06 -1.65 2.16
CA THR A 66 4.09 -2.53 2.69
C THR A 66 3.43 -3.85 3.03
N THR A 67 3.77 -4.87 2.26
CA THR A 67 3.31 -6.24 2.49
C THR A 67 4.46 -7.11 2.96
N HIS A 68 4.13 -8.12 3.76
CA HIS A 68 5.10 -9.05 4.31
C HIS A 68 4.85 -10.42 3.73
N ARG A 69 5.80 -10.89 2.89
CA ARG A 69 5.76 -12.27 2.42
C ARG A 69 6.31 -13.19 3.50
N GLY A 70 5.44 -13.97 4.11
CA GLY A 70 5.80 -14.97 5.10
C GLY A 70 6.71 -16.05 4.53
N SER A 71 7.42 -16.72 5.42
CA SER A 71 8.07 -18.00 5.09
C SER A 71 7.12 -19.13 5.42
N THR A 72 7.09 -20.18 4.61
CA THR A 72 6.30 -21.38 4.87
C THR A 72 7.22 -22.55 5.17
N ILE A 73 6.98 -23.22 6.29
CA ILE A 73 7.65 -24.47 6.60
C ILE A 73 6.56 -25.54 6.79
N GLY A 74 6.53 -26.51 5.92
CA GLY A 74 5.43 -27.48 5.92
C GLY A 74 5.85 -28.92 5.67
N SER A 75 5.07 -29.85 6.21
CA SER A 75 5.09 -31.27 5.89
C SER A 75 3.72 -31.71 5.44
N VAL A 76 3.64 -32.41 4.29
CA VAL A 76 2.38 -32.87 3.70
C VAL A 76 1.85 -34.11 4.41
N ASN A 77 2.71 -35.06 4.77
CA ASN A 77 2.34 -36.33 5.36
C ASN A 77 3.05 -36.66 6.70
N GLY A 78 3.96 -35.77 7.15
CA GLY A 78 4.79 -36.03 8.32
C GLY A 78 4.76 -34.94 9.36
N SER A 79 5.78 -34.91 10.20
CA SER A 79 5.95 -33.97 11.30
C SER A 79 6.94 -32.84 10.94
N VAL A 80 6.79 -31.71 11.58
CA VAL A 80 7.73 -30.57 11.46
C VAL A 80 8.45 -30.37 12.80
N THR A 81 9.78 -30.41 12.77
CA THR A 81 10.61 -30.16 13.94
C THR A 81 11.55 -29.00 13.69
N LEU A 82 11.43 -27.96 14.47
CA LEU A 82 12.36 -26.84 14.49
C LEU A 82 13.11 -26.82 15.82
N SER A 83 14.43 -26.85 15.78
CA SER A 83 15.24 -26.86 16.98
C SER A 83 16.38 -25.83 16.90
N ALA A 84 16.61 -25.11 17.99
CA ALA A 84 17.70 -24.18 18.15
C ALA A 84 18.39 -24.40 19.50
N GLY A 85 19.72 -24.25 19.53
CA GLY A 85 20.50 -24.38 20.77
C GLY A 85 20.15 -23.28 21.78
N ASN A 86 19.81 -22.09 21.35
CA ASN A 86 19.42 -20.95 22.16
C ASN A 86 18.04 -20.39 21.76
N ASP A 87 17.96 -19.57 20.72
CA ASP A 87 16.76 -18.82 20.37
C ASP A 87 16.08 -19.37 19.11
N LEU A 88 14.81 -19.66 19.20
CA LEU A 88 13.93 -19.98 18.08
C LEU A 88 12.94 -18.84 17.90
N SER A 89 13.04 -18.11 16.78
CA SER A 89 12.15 -17.00 16.48
C SER A 89 11.42 -17.25 15.16
N VAL A 90 10.10 -17.20 15.19
CA VAL A 90 9.23 -17.28 14.01
C VAL A 90 8.39 -16.01 13.95
N HIS A 91 8.55 -15.25 12.87
CA HIS A 91 7.86 -13.99 12.67
C HIS A 91 7.09 -13.99 11.36
N GLY A 92 5.77 -13.77 11.43
CA GLY A 92 4.88 -13.66 10.27
C GLY A 92 4.98 -14.80 9.26
N SER A 93 5.23 -16.02 9.73
CA SER A 93 5.50 -17.19 8.88
C SER A 93 4.58 -18.33 9.23
N ASP A 94 4.27 -19.16 8.25
CA ASP A 94 3.36 -20.29 8.39
C ASP A 94 4.12 -21.58 8.69
N LEU A 95 3.69 -22.27 9.73
CA LEU A 95 4.18 -23.59 10.10
C LEU A 95 3.04 -24.60 9.95
N ILE A 96 3.20 -25.62 9.11
CA ILE A 96 2.17 -26.59 8.79
C ILE A 96 2.72 -28.01 8.96
N ALA A 97 2.08 -28.81 9.78
CA ALA A 97 2.42 -30.23 9.93
C ALA A 97 1.18 -31.09 9.81
N ALA A 98 1.28 -32.20 9.07
CA ALA A 98 0.19 -33.17 8.95
C ALA A 98 0.02 -34.02 10.22
N GLN A 99 1.10 -34.21 10.98
CA GLN A 99 1.13 -34.99 12.22
C GLN A 99 1.54 -34.07 13.39
N ASP A 100 2.77 -34.16 13.85
CA ASP A 100 3.24 -33.43 15.00
C ASP A 100 4.09 -32.22 14.64
N MET A 101 3.95 -31.17 15.43
CA MET A 101 4.82 -29.99 15.32
C MET A 101 5.60 -29.80 16.62
N THR A 102 6.91 -29.80 16.51
CA THR A 102 7.82 -29.61 17.65
C THR A 102 8.69 -28.39 17.46
N LEU A 103 8.62 -27.47 18.40
CA LEU A 103 9.45 -26.27 18.47
C LEU A 103 10.30 -26.36 19.73
N ALA A 104 11.62 -26.39 19.59
CA ALA A 104 12.54 -26.54 20.70
C ALA A 104 13.62 -25.45 20.70
N GLY A 105 13.82 -24.81 21.83
CA GLY A 105 14.83 -23.77 22.04
C GLY A 105 14.84 -23.35 23.51
N LYS A 106 15.88 -22.67 23.95
CA LYS A 106 15.86 -22.06 25.30
C LYS A 106 14.82 -20.96 25.38
N ASN A 107 14.72 -20.17 24.33
CA ASN A 107 13.68 -19.16 24.15
C ASN A 107 12.96 -19.43 22.81
N VAL A 108 11.64 -19.50 22.84
CA VAL A 108 10.80 -19.68 21.65
C VAL A 108 9.86 -18.49 21.54
N SER A 109 9.93 -17.78 20.44
CA SER A 109 9.09 -16.61 20.14
C SER A 109 8.35 -16.80 18.83
N ILE A 110 7.05 -16.63 18.84
CA ILE A 110 6.19 -16.67 17.64
C ILE A 110 5.37 -15.37 17.61
N THR A 111 5.55 -14.60 16.55
CA THR A 111 4.86 -13.31 16.38
C THR A 111 4.28 -13.18 14.98
N ALA A 112 3.15 -12.48 14.87
CA ALA A 112 2.54 -12.17 13.58
C ALA A 112 3.24 -10.97 12.91
N ALA A 113 3.24 -10.93 11.57
CA ALA A 113 3.60 -9.74 10.83
C ALA A 113 2.43 -8.76 10.77
N THR A 114 2.73 -7.47 10.71
CA THR A 114 1.74 -6.41 10.56
C THR A 114 1.89 -5.78 9.19
N GLU A 115 0.82 -5.77 8.42
CA GLU A 115 0.76 -5.08 7.12
C GLU A 115 0.28 -3.65 7.31
N SER A 116 0.82 -2.73 6.53
CA SER A 116 0.38 -1.34 6.53
C SER A 116 0.23 -0.82 5.11
N GLY A 117 -0.88 -0.15 4.84
CA GLY A 117 -1.14 0.52 3.57
C GLY A 117 -1.58 1.96 3.82
N THR A 118 -1.06 2.89 3.04
CA THR A 118 -1.46 4.29 3.05
C THR A 118 -1.81 4.74 1.65
N GLN A 119 -3.03 5.22 1.47
CA GLN A 119 -3.49 5.78 0.22
C GLN A 119 -3.86 7.25 0.42
N THR A 120 -3.27 8.11 -0.39
CA THR A 120 -3.56 9.55 -0.37
C THR A 120 -4.09 9.99 -1.72
N HIS A 121 -5.27 10.58 -1.73
CA HIS A 121 -5.91 11.16 -2.90
C HIS A 121 -6.05 12.68 -2.68
N THR A 122 -5.40 13.46 -3.52
CA THR A 122 -5.44 14.92 -3.43
C THR A 122 -5.94 15.50 -4.75
N VAL A 123 -7.02 16.28 -4.68
CA VAL A 123 -7.57 17.02 -5.82
C VAL A 123 -7.47 18.50 -5.53
N GLU A 124 -6.76 19.23 -6.37
CA GLU A 124 -6.68 20.67 -6.32
C GLU A 124 -7.32 21.25 -7.59
N GLN A 125 -8.39 22.01 -7.41
CA GLN A 125 -9.08 22.67 -8.50
C GLN A 125 -9.05 24.18 -8.28
N LYS A 126 -8.55 24.90 -9.28
CA LYS A 126 -8.52 26.36 -9.29
C LYS A 126 -9.23 26.87 -10.54
N SER A 127 -10.15 27.80 -10.37
CA SER A 127 -10.79 28.52 -11.46
C SER A 127 -10.80 30.00 -11.21
N SER A 128 -10.48 30.79 -12.23
CA SER A 128 -10.60 32.23 -12.22
C SER A 128 -11.17 32.70 -13.54
N GLY A 129 -12.05 33.68 -13.50
CA GLY A 129 -12.65 34.17 -14.73
C GLY A 129 -13.41 35.48 -14.57
N LEU A 130 -13.65 36.13 -15.71
CA LEU A 130 -14.47 37.31 -15.88
C LEU A 130 -15.67 36.96 -16.77
N THR A 131 -16.88 37.22 -16.28
CA THR A 131 -18.11 37.02 -17.04
C THR A 131 -18.83 38.35 -17.25
N LEU A 132 -19.08 38.69 -18.50
CA LEU A 132 -19.86 39.87 -18.93
C LEU A 132 -21.22 39.40 -19.43
N ARG A 133 -22.29 39.94 -18.84
CA ARG A 133 -23.67 39.69 -19.26
C ARG A 133 -24.36 40.99 -19.63
N SER A 134 -25.02 40.99 -20.77
CA SER A 134 -25.94 42.03 -21.21
C SER A 134 -27.38 41.48 -21.21
N PRO A 135 -28.41 42.27 -20.84
CA PRO A 135 -28.47 43.71 -20.61
C PRO A 135 -28.14 44.17 -19.19
N ALA A 136 -27.79 43.27 -18.29
CA ALA A 136 -27.70 43.61 -16.85
C ALA A 136 -26.50 44.52 -16.49
N ARG A 137 -25.61 44.86 -17.42
CA ARG A 137 -24.40 45.70 -17.23
C ARG A 137 -23.58 45.33 -15.97
N ARG A 138 -23.58 44.07 -15.63
CA ARG A 138 -22.97 43.57 -14.43
C ARG A 138 -21.67 42.81 -14.75
N VAL A 139 -20.59 43.25 -14.19
CA VAL A 139 -19.34 42.51 -14.23
C VAL A 139 -19.23 41.67 -12.96
N VAL A 140 -19.10 40.35 -13.10
CA VAL A 140 -18.90 39.43 -11.98
C VAL A 140 -17.49 38.84 -12.10
N LEU A 141 -16.67 39.13 -11.13
CA LEU A 141 -15.36 38.51 -10.99
C LEU A 141 -15.53 37.34 -10.00
N SER A 142 -15.24 36.13 -10.45
CA SER A 142 -15.26 34.96 -9.58
C SER A 142 -13.88 34.35 -9.47
N THR A 143 -13.44 34.11 -8.27
CA THR A 143 -12.26 33.33 -7.97
C THR A 143 -12.65 32.25 -6.97
N ALA A 144 -12.50 30.99 -7.36
CA ALA A 144 -12.75 29.87 -6.50
C ALA A 144 -11.51 29.00 -6.42
N ALA A 145 -11.08 28.73 -5.22
CA ALA A 145 -10.08 27.71 -4.93
C ALA A 145 -10.68 26.76 -3.90
N SER A 146 -10.78 25.49 -4.25
CA SER A 146 -11.20 24.45 -3.30
C SER A 146 -10.06 23.45 -3.11
N THR A 147 -9.71 23.23 -1.87
CA THR A 147 -8.83 22.14 -1.45
C THR A 147 -9.69 21.18 -0.65
N PRO A 148 -9.77 19.90 -1.05
CA PRO A 148 -10.54 18.91 -0.30
C PRO A 148 -9.90 18.53 1.03
#